data_e9a87595ac8292d4a9811a6ce996984e
#
_entry.id   e9a87595ac8292d4a9811a6ce996984e
#
_cell.length_a   1.000
_cell.length_b   1.000
_cell.length_c   1.000
_cell.angle_alpha   90.00
_cell.angle_beta   90.00
_cell.angle_gamma   90.00
#
_symmetry.space_group_name_H-M   'P 1'
#
loop_
_entity.id
_entity.type
_entity.pdbx_description
1 polymer ?
#
loop_
_entity_poly.entity_id
_entity_poly.type
_entity_poly.pdbx_seq_one_letter_code
_entity_poly.pdbx_strand_id
1 'polypeptide(L)'
;AQGLDVMEVMYDMLIQGDGKELFYQPLGGYQSYSLDAQKKLLEHPNVLFGLSDGGAHCGVIADAGMPTFIMTHWGRDRTRGDKLSLEFIVKSLTSSTAEAFGMYDRGYLKEGKIADINIIDFDAMRLHRPEAIFDLPAGGRRLVQKPEGYELTIKAGEIIFDNGVHTGALPGKLVRRSNEKREVALNS
;
A
#
# COMPACT_ATOMS: atom_id res chain seq x y z
N ALA A 1 26.74 -2.24 22.52
CA ALA A 1 26.88 -3.61 22.00
C ALA A 1 27.26 -4.51 23.19
N GLN A 2 26.50 -5.59 23.38
CA GLN A 2 26.71 -6.50 24.55
C GLN A 2 27.80 -7.55 24.28
N GLY A 3 28.53 -7.44 23.16
CA GLY A 3 29.61 -8.38 22.81
C GLY A 3 29.15 -9.78 22.41
N LEU A 4 27.83 -9.94 22.18
CA LEU A 4 27.26 -11.22 21.72
C LEU A 4 27.43 -11.39 20.22
N ASP A 5 27.56 -12.64 19.77
CA ASP A 5 27.53 -12.96 18.33
C ASP A 5 26.17 -12.67 17.73
N VAL A 6 26.15 -12.00 16.57
CA VAL A 6 24.91 -11.57 15.93
C VAL A 6 24.06 -12.75 15.49
N MET A 7 24.69 -13.83 15.02
CA MET A 7 23.97 -15.03 14.55
C MET A 7 23.34 -15.80 15.70
N GLU A 8 24.01 -15.87 16.87
CA GLU A 8 23.47 -16.47 18.07
C GLU A 8 22.25 -15.68 18.56
N VAL A 9 22.35 -14.34 18.63
CA VAL A 9 21.23 -13.47 19.01
C VAL A 9 20.05 -13.64 18.05
N MET A 10 20.30 -13.66 16.74
CA MET A 10 19.24 -13.89 15.75
C MET A 10 18.59 -15.27 15.90
N TYR A 11 19.40 -16.30 16.11
CA TYR A 11 18.89 -17.65 16.31
C TYR A 11 18.00 -17.72 17.57
N ASP A 12 18.48 -17.20 18.69
CA ASP A 12 17.73 -17.17 19.95
C ASP A 12 16.40 -16.40 19.83
N MET A 13 16.40 -15.30 19.08
CA MET A 13 15.17 -14.54 18.80
C MET A 13 14.19 -15.32 17.92
N LEU A 14 14.68 -16.05 16.90
CA LEU A 14 13.82 -16.82 15.99
C LEU A 14 13.18 -18.03 16.66
N ILE A 15 13.83 -18.64 17.67
CA ILE A 15 13.30 -19.79 18.38
C ILE A 15 12.46 -19.43 19.60
N GLN A 16 12.28 -18.14 19.90
CA GLN A 16 11.40 -17.71 20.98
C GLN A 16 9.95 -18.08 20.69
N GLY A 17 9.21 -18.39 21.73
CA GLY A 17 7.80 -18.76 21.62
C GLY A 17 7.58 -20.05 20.82
N ASP A 18 6.83 -19.97 19.71
CA ASP A 18 6.49 -21.10 18.85
C ASP A 18 7.35 -21.18 17.55
N GLY A 19 8.42 -20.40 17.48
CA GLY A 19 9.34 -20.39 16.33
C GLY A 19 8.78 -19.72 15.07
N LYS A 20 7.75 -18.89 15.20
CA LYS A 20 7.12 -18.15 14.07
C LYS A 20 7.53 -16.68 14.02
N GLU A 21 8.54 -16.27 14.77
CA GLU A 21 9.03 -14.91 14.76
C GLU A 21 9.59 -14.51 13.38
N LEU A 22 9.40 -13.24 13.04
CA LEU A 22 9.85 -12.66 11.78
C LEU A 22 10.82 -11.52 12.05
N PHE A 23 11.91 -11.47 11.30
CA PHE A 23 12.76 -10.28 11.23
C PHE A 23 12.32 -9.38 10.09
N TYR A 24 12.26 -8.09 10.37
CA TYR A 24 12.07 -7.06 9.34
C TYR A 24 13.44 -6.48 8.95
N GLN A 25 13.78 -6.61 7.68
CA GLN A 25 14.99 -6.01 7.11
C GLN A 25 14.61 -5.04 6.00
N PRO A 26 14.73 -3.71 6.22
CA PRO A 26 14.58 -2.74 5.13
C PRO A 26 15.75 -2.88 4.15
N LEU A 27 15.43 -3.20 2.89
CA LEU A 27 16.43 -3.40 1.84
C LEU A 27 17.01 -2.10 1.28
N GLY A 28 16.32 -1.00 1.47
CA GLY A 28 16.78 0.32 1.00
C GLY A 28 16.04 1.47 1.66
N GLY A 29 16.44 2.69 1.29
CA GLY A 29 15.71 3.90 1.64
C GLY A 29 15.86 4.41 3.06
N TYR A 30 16.49 3.66 3.97
CA TYR A 30 16.67 4.03 5.39
C TYR A 30 18.15 4.05 5.83
N GLN A 31 19.07 4.18 4.88
CA GLN A 31 20.52 4.09 5.15
C GLN A 31 21.04 5.21 6.07
N SER A 32 20.41 6.38 6.05
CA SER A 32 20.71 7.51 6.94
C SER A 32 19.92 7.50 8.24
N TYR A 33 19.23 6.41 8.58
CA TYR A 33 18.29 6.32 9.69
C TYR A 33 17.20 7.41 9.66
N SER A 34 16.87 7.90 8.47
CA SER A 34 15.85 8.90 8.19
C SER A 34 15.13 8.60 6.89
N LEU A 35 13.85 8.96 6.81
CA LEU A 35 13.03 8.89 5.59
C LEU A 35 12.92 10.25 4.86
N ASP A 36 13.76 11.22 5.17
CA ASP A 36 13.68 12.57 4.60
C ASP A 36 13.99 12.60 3.10
N ALA A 37 14.90 11.73 2.64
CA ALA A 37 15.15 11.56 1.21
C ALA A 37 13.92 11.04 0.46
N GLN A 38 13.22 10.06 1.05
CA GLN A 38 11.97 9.53 0.50
C GLN A 38 10.89 10.60 0.43
N LYS A 39 10.76 11.46 1.46
CA LYS A 39 9.81 12.56 1.43
C LYS A 39 10.04 13.46 0.23
N LYS A 40 11.30 13.88 -0.01
CA LYS A 40 11.65 14.71 -1.17
C LYS A 40 11.32 14.03 -2.49
N LEU A 41 11.50 12.71 -2.59
CA LEU A 41 11.13 11.95 -3.77
C LEU A 41 9.61 11.88 -3.95
N LEU A 42 8.86 11.61 -2.88
CA LEU A 42 7.39 11.55 -2.91
C LEU A 42 6.76 12.89 -3.34
N GLU A 43 7.35 14.02 -2.95
CA GLU A 43 6.88 15.37 -3.32
C GLU A 43 7.37 15.82 -4.69
N HIS A 44 8.27 15.08 -5.33
CA HIS A 44 8.83 15.51 -6.61
C HIS A 44 7.80 15.35 -7.76
N PRO A 45 7.59 16.37 -8.61
CA PRO A 45 6.53 16.37 -9.61
C PRO A 45 6.66 15.28 -10.69
N ASN A 46 7.84 14.72 -10.88
CA ASN A 46 8.10 13.65 -11.85
C ASN A 46 8.15 12.27 -11.21
N VAL A 47 7.65 12.12 -9.98
CA VAL A 47 7.58 10.84 -9.27
C VAL A 47 6.13 10.41 -9.10
N LEU A 48 5.86 9.15 -9.34
CA LEU A 48 4.58 8.51 -9.05
C LEU A 48 4.74 7.56 -7.87
N PHE A 49 3.69 7.43 -7.07
CA PHE A 49 3.64 6.42 -6.05
C PHE A 49 3.48 5.04 -6.70
N GLY A 50 4.31 4.10 -6.30
CA GLY A 50 4.25 2.71 -6.73
C GLY A 50 3.79 1.78 -5.61
N LEU A 51 3.86 0.47 -5.82
CA LEU A 51 3.52 -0.54 -4.83
C LEU A 51 4.78 -1.18 -4.20
N SER A 52 5.96 -0.69 -4.51
CA SER A 52 7.22 -1.35 -4.16
C SER A 52 7.25 -2.77 -4.76
N ASP A 53 7.80 -3.77 -4.06
CA ASP A 53 7.90 -5.14 -4.54
C ASP A 53 6.68 -6.02 -4.15
N GLY A 54 5.54 -5.41 -3.84
CA GLY A 54 4.33 -6.11 -3.43
C GLY A 54 3.90 -7.17 -4.46
N GLY A 55 3.80 -8.43 -4.00
CA GLY A 55 3.47 -9.59 -4.82
C GLY A 55 4.68 -10.36 -5.36
N ALA A 56 5.89 -9.78 -5.38
CA ALA A 56 7.11 -10.52 -5.68
C ALA A 56 7.57 -11.30 -4.44
N HIS A 57 8.17 -12.49 -4.67
CA HIS A 57 8.71 -13.32 -3.58
C HIS A 57 7.81 -13.37 -2.34
N CYS A 58 6.53 -13.70 -2.54
CA CYS A 58 5.46 -13.54 -1.54
C CYS A 58 5.70 -14.28 -0.21
N GLY A 59 6.65 -15.21 -0.15
CA GLY A 59 7.08 -15.86 1.10
C GLY A 59 8.09 -15.05 1.92
N VAL A 60 8.57 -13.90 1.41
CA VAL A 60 9.63 -13.09 2.04
C VAL A 60 9.26 -11.60 2.03
N ILE A 61 8.65 -11.09 0.95
CA ILE A 61 8.30 -9.68 0.79
C ILE A 61 6.85 -9.44 1.18
N ALA A 62 6.60 -8.40 1.99
CA ALA A 62 5.26 -8.04 2.49
C ALA A 62 4.89 -6.58 2.14
N ASP A 63 5.30 -6.09 0.97
CA ASP A 63 5.17 -4.66 0.60
C ASP A 63 3.80 -4.25 0.06
N ALA A 64 2.84 -5.17 -0.06
CA ALA A 64 1.49 -4.88 -0.54
C ALA A 64 0.71 -3.89 0.35
N GLY A 65 1.13 -3.71 1.61
CA GLY A 65 0.59 -2.73 2.55
C GLY A 65 0.99 -1.27 2.29
N MET A 66 1.82 -0.99 1.28
CA MET A 66 2.38 0.34 1.05
C MET A 66 1.35 1.46 0.89
N PRO A 67 0.21 1.30 0.20
CA PRO A 67 -0.80 2.37 0.13
C PRO A 67 -1.33 2.77 1.51
N THR A 68 -1.59 1.78 2.39
CA THR A 68 -2.00 2.03 3.77
C THR A 68 -0.87 2.71 4.56
N PHE A 69 0.37 2.26 4.40
CA PHE A 69 1.53 2.89 5.05
C PHE A 69 1.72 4.35 4.64
N ILE A 70 1.51 4.67 3.36
CA ILE A 70 1.59 6.06 2.89
C ILE A 70 0.53 6.92 3.57
N MET A 71 -0.71 6.44 3.67
CA MET A 71 -1.78 7.18 4.32
C MET A 71 -1.55 7.35 5.82
N THR A 72 -1.17 6.28 6.50
CA THR A 72 -0.96 6.31 7.96
C THR A 72 0.34 7.03 8.33
N HIS A 73 1.49 6.53 7.89
CA HIS A 73 2.77 7.10 8.29
C HIS A 73 2.96 8.52 7.75
N TRP A 74 2.86 8.70 6.43
CA TRP A 74 3.16 10.00 5.81
C TRP A 74 2.05 11.03 6.01
N GLY A 75 0.79 10.60 6.07
CA GLY A 75 -0.36 11.50 6.25
C GLY A 75 -0.69 11.81 7.70
N ARG A 76 -0.50 10.84 8.63
CA ARG A 76 -1.00 10.96 10.00
C ARG A 76 0.08 10.82 11.08
N ASP A 77 0.85 9.74 11.07
CA ASP A 77 1.57 9.28 12.24
C ASP A 77 3.04 9.74 12.31
N ARG A 78 3.59 10.28 11.22
CA ARG A 78 4.98 10.74 11.18
C ARG A 78 5.23 11.84 12.22
N THR A 79 6.25 11.62 13.06
CA THR A 79 6.68 12.55 14.11
C THR A 79 8.04 13.18 13.83
N ARG A 80 8.83 12.64 12.90
CA ARG A 80 10.14 13.15 12.51
C ARG A 80 10.05 13.87 11.17
N GLY A 81 9.84 15.18 11.20
CA GLY A 81 9.65 16.04 10.04
C GLY A 81 8.20 16.16 9.58
N ASP A 82 7.97 16.92 8.52
CA ASP A 82 6.63 17.26 8.04
C ASP A 82 5.88 16.06 7.47
N LYS A 83 4.57 16.08 7.60
CA LYS A 83 3.65 15.14 6.98
C LYS A 83 3.33 15.57 5.54
N LEU A 84 2.77 14.65 4.77
CA LEU A 84 2.10 14.95 3.51
C LEU A 84 0.62 15.22 3.76
N SER A 85 0.00 16.13 3.00
CA SER A 85 -1.44 16.33 3.15
C SER A 85 -2.22 15.12 2.61
N LEU A 86 -3.39 14.86 3.20
CA LEU A 86 -4.23 13.73 2.78
C LEU A 86 -4.66 13.89 1.32
N GLU A 87 -5.00 15.10 0.90
CA GLU A 87 -5.39 15.43 -0.48
C GLU A 87 -4.26 15.10 -1.46
N PHE A 88 -3.02 15.44 -1.12
CA PHE A 88 -1.85 15.11 -1.96
C PHE A 88 -1.67 13.60 -2.07
N ILE A 89 -1.76 12.88 -0.95
CA ILE A 89 -1.64 11.41 -0.92
C ILE A 89 -2.74 10.76 -1.76
N VAL A 90 -4.00 11.14 -1.55
CA VAL A 90 -5.14 10.59 -2.29
C VAL A 90 -4.99 10.87 -3.78
N LYS A 91 -4.66 12.11 -4.17
CA LYS A 91 -4.40 12.45 -5.56
C LYS A 91 -3.29 11.58 -6.16
N SER A 92 -2.20 11.39 -5.45
CA SER A 92 -1.04 10.62 -5.93
C SER A 92 -1.33 9.13 -6.07
N LEU A 93 -2.18 8.56 -5.19
CA LEU A 93 -2.62 7.16 -5.25
C LEU A 93 -3.75 6.93 -6.27
N THR A 94 -4.40 7.97 -6.78
CA THR A 94 -5.57 7.85 -7.66
C THR A 94 -5.36 8.56 -9.00
N SER A 95 -5.74 9.83 -9.10
CA SER A 95 -5.80 10.55 -10.38
C SER A 95 -4.43 10.73 -11.04
N SER A 96 -3.39 11.07 -10.28
CA SER A 96 -2.05 11.27 -10.86
C SER A 96 -1.51 9.99 -11.49
N THR A 97 -1.68 8.86 -10.82
CA THR A 97 -1.23 7.55 -11.30
C THR A 97 -2.09 7.09 -12.49
N ALA A 98 -3.43 7.24 -12.40
CA ALA A 98 -4.33 6.90 -13.49
C ALA A 98 -4.01 7.69 -14.76
N GLU A 99 -3.81 8.99 -14.66
CA GLU A 99 -3.45 9.85 -15.79
C GLU A 99 -2.12 9.48 -16.43
N ALA A 100 -1.10 9.20 -15.61
CA ALA A 100 0.23 8.80 -16.11
C ALA A 100 0.17 7.54 -16.97
N PHE A 101 -0.75 6.61 -16.64
CA PHE A 101 -0.99 5.40 -17.43
C PHE A 101 -2.06 5.56 -18.51
N GLY A 102 -2.60 6.77 -18.69
CA GLY A 102 -3.64 7.05 -19.70
C GLY A 102 -5.00 6.44 -19.39
N MET A 103 -5.30 6.23 -18.10
CA MET A 103 -6.57 5.70 -17.61
C MET A 103 -7.49 6.87 -17.20
N TYR A 104 -7.99 7.62 -18.17
CA TYR A 104 -8.77 8.84 -17.93
C TYR A 104 -10.22 8.57 -17.51
N ASP A 105 -10.67 7.32 -17.55
CA ASP A 105 -12.00 6.87 -17.16
C ASP A 105 -12.14 6.62 -15.63
N ARG A 106 -11.08 6.81 -14.86
CA ARG A 106 -11.03 6.51 -13.41
C ARG A 106 -10.09 7.45 -12.64
N GLY A 107 -9.98 7.26 -11.31
CA GLY A 107 -9.12 8.05 -10.44
C GLY A 107 -9.76 9.34 -9.92
N TYR A 108 -11.02 9.60 -10.26
CA TYR A 108 -11.81 10.76 -9.82
C TYR A 108 -13.21 10.34 -9.39
N LEU A 109 -13.73 10.97 -8.34
CA LEU A 109 -15.15 10.93 -7.98
C LEU A 109 -15.90 11.96 -8.83
N LYS A 110 -16.29 11.56 -10.04
CA LYS A 110 -16.98 12.41 -11.01
C LYS A 110 -17.97 11.59 -11.82
N GLU A 111 -19.10 12.18 -12.18
CA GLU A 111 -20.07 11.55 -13.09
C GLU A 111 -19.42 11.10 -14.40
N GLY A 112 -19.80 9.92 -14.87
CA GLY A 112 -19.24 9.30 -16.07
C GLY A 112 -17.93 8.54 -15.86
N LYS A 113 -17.31 8.61 -14.67
CA LYS A 113 -16.12 7.83 -14.35
C LYS A 113 -16.47 6.49 -13.72
N ILE A 114 -15.57 5.51 -13.89
CA ILE A 114 -15.75 4.18 -13.31
C ILE A 114 -15.67 4.30 -11.78
N ALA A 115 -16.66 3.74 -11.10
CA ALA A 115 -16.76 3.76 -9.64
C ALA A 115 -15.83 2.70 -9.01
N ASP A 116 -14.53 2.96 -9.03
CA ASP A 116 -13.50 2.25 -8.26
C ASP A 116 -13.23 3.08 -6.99
N ILE A 117 -13.85 2.72 -5.86
CA ILE A 117 -13.95 3.57 -4.68
C ILE A 117 -13.57 2.78 -3.42
N ASN A 118 -12.79 3.37 -2.53
CA ASN A 118 -12.63 2.92 -1.16
C ASN A 118 -13.34 3.89 -0.21
N ILE A 119 -14.13 3.36 0.72
CA ILE A 119 -14.63 4.09 1.87
C ILE A 119 -13.73 3.73 3.05
N ILE A 120 -13.13 4.75 3.65
CA ILE A 120 -12.12 4.58 4.69
C ILE A 120 -12.44 5.40 5.93
N ASP A 121 -12.22 4.82 7.09
CA ASP A 121 -12.06 5.54 8.35
C ASP A 121 -10.57 5.85 8.53
N PHE A 122 -10.16 7.09 8.19
CA PHE A 122 -8.76 7.49 8.21
C PHE A 122 -8.14 7.44 9.61
N ASP A 123 -8.91 7.72 10.63
CA ASP A 123 -8.43 7.72 12.02
C ASP A 123 -8.24 6.28 12.53
N ALA A 124 -9.09 5.36 12.12
CA ALA A 124 -8.99 3.95 12.46
C ALA A 124 -7.99 3.17 11.58
N MET A 125 -7.48 3.77 10.49
CA MET A 125 -6.54 3.07 9.61
C MET A 125 -5.32 2.56 10.35
N ARG A 126 -5.00 1.27 10.14
CA ARG A 126 -3.81 0.60 10.67
C ARG A 126 -3.27 -0.41 9.68
N LEU A 127 -1.97 -0.64 9.77
CA LEU A 127 -1.29 -1.72 9.07
C LEU A 127 -0.72 -2.67 10.11
N HIS A 128 -1.21 -3.91 10.13
CA HIS A 128 -0.77 -4.93 11.08
C HIS A 128 0.61 -5.48 10.71
N ARG A 129 1.20 -6.25 11.62
CA ARG A 129 2.41 -7.01 11.32
C ARG A 129 2.12 -8.06 10.26
N PRO A 130 3.09 -8.37 9.38
CA PRO A 130 2.94 -9.48 8.47
C PRO A 130 2.75 -10.80 9.19
N GLU A 131 1.91 -11.66 8.62
CA GLU A 131 1.65 -13.03 9.07
C GLU A 131 2.00 -14.02 7.96
N ALA A 132 2.61 -15.14 8.31
CA ALA A 132 2.80 -16.25 7.39
C ALA A 132 1.53 -17.10 7.34
N ILE A 133 0.91 -17.21 6.17
CA ILE A 133 -0.25 -18.06 5.92
C ILE A 133 0.08 -19.11 4.87
N PHE A 134 -0.65 -20.23 4.87
CA PHE A 134 -0.39 -21.41 4.03
C PHE A 134 -1.62 -21.72 3.19
N ASP A 135 -2.02 -20.78 2.33
CA ASP A 135 -3.24 -20.85 1.52
C ASP A 135 -2.98 -20.95 0.00
N LEU A 136 -1.73 -21.05 -0.40
CA LEU A 136 -1.36 -21.30 -1.78
C LEU A 136 -1.50 -22.79 -2.13
N PRO A 137 -1.60 -23.17 -3.43
CA PRO A 137 -1.63 -24.58 -3.85
C PRO A 137 -0.51 -25.40 -3.23
N ALA A 138 -0.81 -26.65 -2.89
CA ALA A 138 0.07 -27.57 -2.17
C ALA A 138 0.56 -27.08 -0.79
N GLY A 139 -0.20 -26.21 -0.13
CA GLY A 139 0.16 -25.66 1.18
C GLY A 139 1.32 -24.65 1.12
N GLY A 140 1.53 -24.02 -0.03
CA GLY A 140 2.58 -23.01 -0.19
C GLY A 140 2.37 -21.82 0.74
N ARG A 141 3.47 -21.31 1.32
CA ARG A 141 3.48 -20.20 2.27
C ARG A 141 3.52 -18.85 1.53
N ARG A 142 2.79 -17.88 2.05
CA ARG A 142 2.98 -16.46 1.72
C ARG A 142 2.87 -15.57 2.96
N LEU A 143 3.42 -14.36 2.88
CA LEU A 143 3.20 -13.31 3.85
C LEU A 143 1.97 -12.50 3.47
N VAL A 144 1.14 -12.22 4.46
CA VAL A 144 -0.03 -11.34 4.34
C VAL A 144 0.08 -10.26 5.39
N GLN A 145 -0.16 -9.02 5.00
CA GLN A 145 -0.21 -7.88 5.90
C GLN A 145 -1.60 -7.27 5.82
N LYS A 146 -2.38 -7.42 6.89
CA LYS A 146 -3.77 -6.97 6.93
C LYS A 146 -3.86 -5.48 7.25
N PRO A 147 -4.59 -4.69 6.46
CA PRO A 147 -4.97 -3.33 6.83
C PRO A 147 -6.30 -3.32 7.61
N GLU A 148 -6.50 -2.31 8.43
CA GLU A 148 -7.80 -1.92 9.02
C GLU A 148 -8.18 -0.52 8.55
N GLY A 149 -9.44 -0.12 8.78
CA GLY A 149 -9.97 1.18 8.42
C GLY A 149 -10.50 1.27 6.99
N TYR A 150 -10.56 0.15 6.26
CA TYR A 150 -11.27 0.05 4.98
C TYR A 150 -12.66 -0.52 5.24
N GLU A 151 -13.68 0.37 5.24
CA GLU A 151 -15.06 -0.04 5.42
C GLU A 151 -15.60 -0.75 4.18
N LEU A 152 -15.46 -0.12 3.01
CA LEU A 152 -15.87 -0.74 1.75
C LEU A 152 -14.78 -0.58 0.68
N THR A 153 -14.62 -1.61 -0.14
CA THR A 153 -13.91 -1.53 -1.41
C THR A 153 -14.89 -1.84 -2.54
N ILE A 154 -15.07 -0.88 -3.44
CA ILE A 154 -16.01 -0.93 -4.55
C ILE A 154 -15.23 -0.97 -5.85
N LYS A 155 -15.56 -1.91 -6.72
CA LYS A 155 -14.98 -2.06 -8.05
C LYS A 155 -16.07 -1.98 -9.11
N ALA A 156 -15.96 -0.98 -9.99
CA ALA A 156 -16.95 -0.72 -11.05
C ALA A 156 -18.39 -0.62 -10.52
N GLY A 157 -18.58 -0.05 -9.32
CA GLY A 157 -19.87 0.11 -8.66
C GLY A 157 -20.36 -1.09 -7.85
N GLU A 158 -19.61 -2.19 -7.78
CA GLU A 158 -19.96 -3.38 -7.02
C GLU A 158 -19.04 -3.53 -5.80
N ILE A 159 -19.61 -3.78 -4.62
CA ILE A 159 -18.85 -3.99 -3.38
C ILE A 159 -18.13 -5.34 -3.44
N ILE A 160 -16.81 -5.31 -3.42
CA ILE A 160 -15.95 -6.51 -3.43
C ILE A 160 -15.38 -6.87 -2.07
N PHE A 161 -15.25 -5.87 -1.17
CA PHE A 161 -14.92 -6.09 0.24
C PHE A 161 -15.83 -5.22 1.12
N ASP A 162 -16.28 -5.81 2.22
CA ASP A 162 -17.03 -5.17 3.30
C ASP A 162 -16.29 -5.43 4.61
N ASN A 163 -15.81 -4.37 5.26
CA ASN A 163 -15.01 -4.44 6.49
C ASN A 163 -13.88 -5.49 6.42
N GLY A 164 -13.16 -5.51 5.29
CA GLY A 164 -12.05 -6.43 5.06
C GLY A 164 -12.44 -7.86 4.68
N VAL A 165 -13.74 -8.16 4.60
CA VAL A 165 -14.25 -9.48 4.18
C VAL A 165 -14.65 -9.45 2.71
N HIS A 166 -14.11 -10.38 1.92
CA HIS A 166 -14.45 -10.50 0.50
C HIS A 166 -15.90 -10.96 0.32
N THR A 167 -16.68 -10.24 -0.50
CA THR A 167 -18.11 -10.48 -0.72
C THR A 167 -18.41 -11.66 -1.66
N GLY A 168 -17.40 -12.12 -2.39
CA GLY A 168 -17.54 -13.09 -3.46
C GLY A 168 -17.72 -12.46 -4.85
N ALA A 169 -17.97 -11.16 -4.93
CA ALA A 169 -18.13 -10.45 -6.18
C ALA A 169 -16.80 -10.31 -6.95
N LEU A 170 -16.81 -10.57 -8.25
CA LEU A 170 -15.63 -10.53 -9.14
C LEU A 170 -15.91 -9.68 -10.40
N PRO A 171 -16.23 -8.38 -10.27
CA PRO A 171 -16.53 -7.51 -11.40
C PRO A 171 -15.29 -7.05 -12.18
N GLY A 172 -14.11 -7.49 -11.78
CA GLY A 172 -12.84 -7.13 -12.39
C GLY A 172 -12.77 -7.53 -13.86
N LYS A 173 -12.22 -6.64 -14.71
CA LYS A 173 -11.96 -6.90 -16.13
C LYS A 173 -10.55 -6.48 -16.47
N LEU A 174 -10.00 -7.01 -17.57
CA LEU A 174 -8.72 -6.55 -18.10
C LEU A 174 -8.81 -5.05 -18.41
N VAL A 175 -8.01 -4.26 -17.71
CA VAL A 175 -7.95 -2.81 -17.93
C VAL A 175 -7.09 -2.54 -19.16
N ARG A 176 -7.62 -1.74 -20.08
CA ARG A 176 -6.89 -1.22 -21.22
C ARG A 176 -6.88 0.31 -21.15
N ARG A 177 -5.97 0.94 -21.87
CA ARG A 177 -5.94 2.40 -21.99
C ARG A 177 -7.31 2.91 -22.40
N SER A 178 -7.81 3.92 -21.68
CA SER A 178 -9.07 4.58 -22.02
C SER A 178 -9.00 5.27 -23.38
N ASN A 179 -10.10 5.25 -24.13
CA ASN A 179 -10.27 6.05 -25.35
C ASN A 179 -10.65 7.51 -25.01
N GLU A 180 -10.94 7.82 -23.75
CA GLU A 180 -11.20 9.18 -23.31
C GLU A 180 -9.94 10.04 -23.47
N LYS A 181 -10.13 11.28 -23.86
CA LYS A 181 -9.03 12.26 -23.93
C LYS A 181 -8.80 12.83 -22.52
N ARG A 182 -7.54 13.17 -22.23
CA ARG A 182 -7.21 13.95 -21.06
C ARG A 182 -8.04 15.22 -21.02
N GLU A 183 -8.76 15.48 -19.94
CA GLU A 183 -9.41 16.77 -19.72
C GLU A 183 -8.30 17.81 -19.53
N VAL A 184 -8.14 18.68 -20.52
CA VAL A 184 -7.25 19.83 -20.38
C VAL A 184 -7.98 20.81 -19.47
N ALA A 185 -7.48 21.01 -18.24
CA ALA A 185 -7.94 22.10 -17.41
C ALA A 185 -7.62 23.40 -18.17
N LEU A 186 -8.65 24.04 -18.72
CA LEU A 186 -8.56 25.41 -19.20
C LEU A 186 -8.37 26.26 -17.94
N ASN A 187 -7.12 26.65 -17.69
CA ASN A 187 -6.82 27.67 -16.68
C ASN A 187 -7.51 28.96 -17.14
N SER A 188 -8.65 29.24 -16.52
CA SER A 188 -9.31 30.55 -16.51
C SER A 188 -8.84 31.35 -15.31
#